data_aa2ca5fb73bdfbc9341d038f15d46d68
#
_entry.id   aa2ca5fb73bdfbc9341d038f15d46d68
#
_cell.length_a   1.000
_cell.length_b   1.000
_cell.length_c   1.000
_cell.angle_alpha   90.00
_cell.angle_beta   90.00
_cell.angle_gamma   90.00
#
_symmetry.space_group_name_H-M   'P 1'
#
loop_
_entity.id
_entity.type
_entity.pdbx_description
1 polymer ?
#
loop_
_entity_poly.entity_id
_entity_poly.type
_entity_poly.pdbx_seq_one_letter_code
_entity_poly.pdbx_strand_id
1 'polypeptide(L)'
;MGLNRRGAEQLKKHTDQGQMTRVYKSPWDEVPLRGAGTSGSKGSNFFSKSPDEMASALEQFVNTVRTLSSHGNFRELCEYLNKSSEILLKNTQHLDNVLETLDTQQHSLGILAVLCAKFSAPVSSNSQDNRFSQTQDFILGCNGEQIRFAPDTFAELCHSLTSYLVEQRQPLKGIVLLQKAISKLRLYDSQLTSIHSDLCQLCLLAKCFKPALEIIDIDITGVCQEISHNPNGPHFDAKYFLLYYYYGGMIYLAVHNLDRALYFFEVAITTPSHAVSHIMLESYKKYILVSLLLHGKIQAVPKYASQVVTRFIKPLSQPYHDLANAFVSNNTAELNTVLNKHSEAFTRDHNLGLVKQVSSVLYKKNIQRLTKTFLTLSLSDVASRVGLSSPAEAERHILHMIENKQIFATINQKDGMVVFRDEPDKYSGPEVLKGLEEQLTLCMELDKQILAMDEEIQVNPQYVKKSTGLQDEEQPSKSTYAM
;
A
#
# COMPACT_ATOMS: atom_id res chain seq x y z
N MET A 1 6.82 46.56 3.73
CA MET A 1 5.56 46.11 3.09
C MET A 1 5.79 46.05 1.58
N GLY A 2 5.96 44.88 0.99
CA GLY A 2 6.23 44.77 -0.45
C GLY A 2 7.01 43.52 -0.86
N LEU A 3 6.67 42.36 -0.31
CA LEU A 3 7.23 41.07 -0.72
C LEU A 3 6.13 40.04 -0.55
N ASN A 4 5.40 39.68 -1.63
CA ASN A 4 4.69 38.39 -1.76
C ASN A 4 3.72 38.34 -2.96
N ARG A 5 4.12 38.88 -4.11
CA ARG A 5 3.34 38.61 -5.36
C ARG A 5 4.08 37.79 -6.41
N ARG A 6 5.38 37.54 -6.27
CA ARG A 6 6.16 36.71 -7.23
C ARG A 6 6.16 35.21 -6.93
N GLY A 7 5.80 34.78 -5.74
CA GLY A 7 5.71 33.36 -5.36
C GLY A 7 4.44 32.65 -5.86
N ALA A 8 3.36 33.39 -6.07
CA ALA A 8 2.09 32.80 -6.50
C ALA A 8 1.96 32.60 -8.02
N GLU A 9 2.76 33.33 -8.83
CA GLU A 9 2.79 33.16 -10.29
C GLU A 9 3.71 32.03 -10.75
N GLN A 10 4.73 31.66 -9.98
CA GLN A 10 5.56 30.48 -10.29
C GLN A 10 4.85 29.16 -10.02
N LEU A 11 3.90 29.12 -9.09
CA LEU A 11 3.06 27.93 -8.83
C LEU A 11 2.00 27.69 -9.92
N LYS A 12 1.64 28.71 -10.72
CA LYS A 12 0.70 28.55 -11.82
C LYS A 12 1.31 28.05 -13.14
N LYS A 13 2.64 28.10 -13.31
CA LYS A 13 3.33 27.59 -14.50
C LYS A 13 3.67 26.10 -14.48
N HIS A 14 3.46 25.41 -13.36
CA HIS A 14 3.65 23.96 -13.26
C HIS A 14 2.37 23.13 -13.42
N THR A 15 1.25 23.74 -13.82
CA THR A 15 -0.04 23.05 -14.00
C THR A 15 -0.28 22.49 -15.40
N ASP A 16 0.75 22.32 -16.21
CA ASP A 16 0.64 21.53 -17.46
C ASP A 16 0.90 20.02 -17.25
N GLN A 17 0.71 19.53 -16.02
CA GLN A 17 0.65 18.10 -15.65
C GLN A 17 -0.72 17.46 -15.93
N GLY A 18 -1.56 18.06 -16.76
CA GLY A 18 -2.87 17.53 -17.11
C GLY A 18 -2.89 16.16 -17.80
N GLN A 19 -1.75 15.60 -18.18
CA GLN A 19 -1.67 14.25 -18.76
C GLN A 19 -1.30 13.13 -17.76
N MET A 20 -0.74 13.44 -16.59
CA MET A 20 -0.47 12.40 -15.56
C MET A 20 -1.70 11.95 -14.77
N THR A 21 -2.76 12.72 -14.79
CA THR A 21 -3.94 12.51 -13.94
C THR A 21 -4.92 11.44 -14.45
N ARG A 22 -4.71 10.85 -15.62
CA ARG A 22 -5.54 9.75 -16.15
C ARG A 22 -4.99 8.34 -15.89
N VAL A 23 -3.85 8.20 -15.23
CA VAL A 23 -3.11 6.91 -15.15
C VAL A 23 -3.54 6.03 -13.97
N TYR A 24 -4.23 6.56 -12.98
CA TYR A 24 -4.62 5.79 -11.79
C TYR A 24 -6.14 5.53 -11.74
N LYS A 25 -6.68 4.86 -12.76
CA LYS A 25 -7.86 4.02 -12.53
C LYS A 25 -7.37 2.76 -11.84
N SER A 26 -7.94 2.47 -10.68
CA SER A 26 -7.69 1.21 -9.98
C SER A 26 -8.04 0.05 -10.91
N PRO A 27 -7.20 -1.00 -11.01
CA PRO A 27 -7.56 -2.21 -11.74
C PRO A 27 -8.80 -2.92 -11.20
N TRP A 28 -9.37 -2.41 -10.12
CA TRP A 28 -10.48 -3.00 -9.37
C TRP A 28 -11.85 -2.41 -9.67
N ASP A 29 -11.93 -1.40 -10.54
CA ASP A 29 -13.23 -0.80 -10.93
C ASP A 29 -14.12 -1.76 -11.75
N GLU A 30 -13.64 -2.94 -12.13
CA GLU A 30 -14.33 -3.94 -12.97
C GLU A 30 -14.35 -5.36 -12.40
N VAL A 31 -14.04 -5.60 -11.12
CA VAL A 31 -14.27 -6.92 -10.54
C VAL A 31 -15.68 -6.99 -9.98
N PRO A 32 -16.63 -7.67 -10.67
CA PRO A 32 -17.92 -7.94 -10.07
C PRO A 32 -17.68 -8.84 -8.84
N LEU A 33 -18.14 -8.40 -7.69
CA LEU A 33 -18.28 -9.23 -6.51
C LEU A 33 -19.13 -10.44 -6.91
N ARG A 34 -18.50 -11.56 -7.24
CA ARG A 34 -19.22 -12.83 -7.40
C ARG A 34 -19.79 -13.17 -6.04
N GLY A 35 -21.10 -13.05 -5.95
CA GLY A 35 -21.88 -13.41 -4.79
C GLY A 35 -21.53 -14.80 -4.29
N ALA A 36 -21.47 -14.92 -2.98
CA ALA A 36 -21.39 -16.19 -2.28
C ALA A 36 -22.46 -17.12 -2.82
N GLY A 37 -22.01 -18.30 -3.26
CA GLY A 37 -22.89 -19.35 -3.77
C GLY A 37 -23.93 -19.73 -2.72
N THR A 38 -25.19 -19.57 -3.05
CA THR A 38 -26.32 -20.08 -2.30
C THR A 38 -26.29 -21.59 -2.32
N SER A 39 -25.78 -22.22 -1.27
CA SER A 39 -26.08 -23.62 -0.97
C SER A 39 -27.51 -23.69 -0.45
N GLY A 40 -28.39 -24.33 -1.22
CA GLY A 40 -29.75 -24.56 -0.83
C GLY A 40 -29.86 -25.35 0.49
N SER A 41 -30.42 -24.74 1.51
CA SER A 41 -30.84 -25.39 2.73
C SER A 41 -32.37 -25.45 2.77
N LYS A 42 -32.81 -26.67 3.05
CA LYS A 42 -34.22 -27.11 3.16
C LYS A 42 -34.96 -26.27 4.17
N GLY A 43 -36.22 -25.99 3.84
CA GLY A 43 -37.14 -25.22 4.66
C GLY A 43 -37.26 -25.71 6.11
N SER A 44 -37.09 -24.80 7.02
CA SER A 44 -37.55 -24.88 8.39
C SER A 44 -38.57 -23.76 8.61
N ASN A 45 -39.69 -24.12 9.18
CA ASN A 45 -40.83 -23.28 9.46
C ASN A 45 -40.44 -22.01 10.21
N PHE A 46 -40.55 -20.85 9.57
CA PHE A 46 -40.39 -19.55 10.19
C PHE A 46 -41.69 -19.15 10.92
N PHE A 47 -41.69 -19.28 12.25
CA PHE A 47 -42.57 -18.49 13.09
C PHE A 47 -42.09 -17.02 13.01
N SER A 48 -42.92 -16.18 12.41
CA SER A 48 -42.75 -14.72 12.48
C SER A 48 -43.04 -14.30 13.95
N LYS A 49 -42.00 -13.90 14.68
CA LYS A 49 -42.14 -13.28 16.00
C LYS A 49 -42.92 -11.98 15.89
N SER A 50 -43.79 -11.71 16.88
CA SER A 50 -44.57 -10.48 16.93
C SER A 50 -43.68 -9.23 17.12
N PRO A 51 -44.07 -8.02 16.67
CA PRO A 51 -43.34 -6.79 16.87
C PRO A 51 -42.95 -6.52 18.34
N ASP A 52 -43.79 -6.90 19.29
CA ASP A 52 -43.55 -6.74 20.74
C ASP A 52 -42.43 -7.67 21.25
N GLU A 53 -42.31 -8.90 20.73
CA GLU A 53 -41.24 -9.81 21.09
C GLU A 53 -39.88 -9.33 20.51
N MET A 54 -39.89 -8.64 19.38
CA MET A 54 -38.69 -8.08 18.76
C MET A 54 -38.19 -6.84 19.50
N ALA A 55 -39.07 -5.95 19.94
CA ALA A 55 -38.73 -4.81 20.79
C ALA A 55 -38.11 -5.27 22.12
N SER A 56 -38.68 -6.29 22.75
CA SER A 56 -38.16 -6.90 23.98
C SER A 56 -36.75 -7.50 23.77
N ALA A 57 -36.43 -8.09 22.61
CA ALA A 57 -35.11 -8.64 22.31
C ALA A 57 -34.04 -7.56 22.17
N LEU A 58 -34.37 -6.39 21.58
CA LEU A 58 -33.43 -5.26 21.48
C LEU A 58 -33.21 -4.58 22.84
N GLU A 59 -34.23 -4.47 23.66
CA GLU A 59 -34.10 -3.97 25.04
C GLU A 59 -33.20 -4.88 25.89
N GLN A 60 -33.37 -6.20 25.78
CA GLN A 60 -32.47 -7.17 26.41
C GLN A 60 -31.05 -7.02 25.94
N PHE A 61 -30.83 -6.82 24.62
CA PHE A 61 -29.52 -6.56 24.05
C PHE A 61 -28.89 -5.32 24.68
N VAL A 62 -29.56 -4.18 24.73
CA VAL A 62 -29.05 -2.93 25.31
C VAL A 62 -28.70 -3.11 26.79
N ASN A 63 -29.61 -3.76 27.58
CA ASN A 63 -29.37 -4.00 29.00
C ASN A 63 -28.16 -4.91 29.24
N THR A 64 -28.00 -5.98 28.45
CA THR A 64 -26.85 -6.87 28.55
C THR A 64 -25.54 -6.15 28.18
N VAL A 65 -25.53 -5.35 27.11
CA VAL A 65 -24.38 -4.53 26.73
C VAL A 65 -23.99 -3.58 27.84
N ARG A 66 -24.95 -2.87 28.45
CA ARG A 66 -24.68 -1.95 29.57
C ARG A 66 -24.13 -2.69 30.79
N THR A 67 -24.73 -3.82 31.16
CA THR A 67 -24.29 -4.59 32.33
C THR A 67 -22.87 -5.15 32.14
N LEU A 68 -22.57 -5.79 31.01
CA LEU A 68 -21.25 -6.37 30.74
C LEU A 68 -20.17 -5.27 30.57
N SER A 69 -20.52 -4.14 29.94
CA SER A 69 -19.59 -3.01 29.85
C SER A 69 -19.27 -2.40 31.20
N SER A 70 -20.25 -2.24 32.09
CA SER A 70 -20.05 -1.69 33.44
C SER A 70 -19.21 -2.61 34.34
N HIS A 71 -19.27 -3.93 34.12
CA HIS A 71 -18.43 -4.91 34.85
C HIS A 71 -17.04 -5.08 34.24
N GLY A 72 -16.75 -4.50 33.08
CA GLY A 72 -15.47 -4.65 32.38
C GLY A 72 -15.23 -6.02 31.73
N ASN A 73 -16.28 -6.86 31.61
CA ASN A 73 -16.18 -8.20 31.03
C ASN A 73 -16.23 -8.16 29.49
N PHE A 74 -15.24 -7.53 28.86
CA PHE A 74 -15.26 -7.29 27.41
C PHE A 74 -15.15 -8.57 26.57
N ARG A 75 -14.53 -9.66 27.09
CA ARG A 75 -14.45 -10.95 26.39
C ARG A 75 -15.82 -11.60 26.29
N GLU A 76 -16.54 -11.70 27.39
CA GLU A 76 -17.91 -12.22 27.42
C GLU A 76 -18.85 -11.36 26.56
N LEU A 77 -18.64 -10.04 26.59
CA LEU A 77 -19.39 -9.13 25.73
C LEU A 77 -19.16 -9.44 24.25
N CYS A 78 -17.93 -9.65 23.79
CA CYS A 78 -17.63 -10.01 22.39
C CYS A 78 -18.31 -11.33 21.98
N GLU A 79 -18.28 -12.36 22.85
CA GLU A 79 -18.99 -13.62 22.58
C GLU A 79 -20.51 -13.43 22.48
N TYR A 80 -21.08 -12.61 23.35
CA TYR A 80 -22.50 -12.27 23.32
C TYR A 80 -22.86 -11.50 22.04
N LEU A 81 -22.05 -10.51 21.63
CA LEU A 81 -22.23 -9.73 20.42
C LEU A 81 -22.22 -10.62 19.16
N ASN A 82 -21.27 -11.56 19.10
CA ASN A 82 -21.19 -12.52 17.99
C ASN A 82 -22.48 -13.38 17.88
N LYS A 83 -23.04 -13.83 19.01
CA LYS A 83 -24.30 -14.60 19.05
C LYS A 83 -25.51 -13.74 18.70
N SER A 84 -25.46 -12.44 19.02
CA SER A 84 -26.56 -11.50 18.80
C SER A 84 -26.57 -10.88 17.40
N SER A 85 -25.59 -11.15 16.55
CA SER A 85 -25.48 -10.58 15.20
C SER A 85 -26.74 -10.84 14.33
N GLU A 86 -27.28 -12.03 14.39
CA GLU A 86 -28.52 -12.36 13.66
C GLU A 86 -29.76 -11.57 14.15
N ILE A 87 -29.82 -11.26 15.44
CA ILE A 87 -30.93 -10.45 16.04
C ILE A 87 -30.83 -9.03 15.51
N LEU A 88 -29.63 -8.47 15.46
CA LEU A 88 -29.35 -7.13 14.93
C LEU A 88 -29.72 -7.03 13.44
N LEU A 89 -29.32 -8.02 12.63
CA LEU A 89 -29.61 -8.07 11.20
C LEU A 89 -31.13 -8.16 10.89
N LYS A 90 -31.92 -8.84 11.75
CA LYS A 90 -33.39 -8.95 11.59
C LYS A 90 -34.10 -7.65 11.96
N ASN A 91 -33.50 -6.81 12.81
CA ASN A 91 -34.14 -5.62 13.40
C ASN A 91 -33.51 -4.30 12.91
N THR A 92 -33.03 -4.25 11.66
CA THR A 92 -32.29 -3.10 11.11
C THR A 92 -33.03 -1.76 11.18
N GLN A 93 -34.38 -1.77 11.18
CA GLN A 93 -35.20 -0.56 11.24
C GLN A 93 -35.15 0.16 12.60
N HIS A 94 -34.84 -0.56 13.68
CA HIS A 94 -34.83 -0.03 15.05
C HIS A 94 -33.44 0.22 15.59
N LEU A 95 -32.36 -0.01 14.79
CA LEU A 95 -30.98 0.15 15.21
C LEU A 95 -30.62 1.60 15.53
N ASP A 96 -31.28 2.58 14.93
CA ASP A 96 -31.07 3.99 15.24
C ASP A 96 -31.46 4.31 16.70
N ASN A 97 -32.58 3.80 17.16
CA ASN A 97 -33.01 3.96 18.56
C ASN A 97 -31.98 3.31 19.52
N VAL A 98 -31.41 2.16 19.14
CA VAL A 98 -30.39 1.51 19.97
C VAL A 98 -29.11 2.37 20.06
N LEU A 99 -28.68 2.99 18.94
CA LEU A 99 -27.52 3.88 18.94
C LEU A 99 -27.72 5.12 19.83
N GLU A 100 -28.92 5.68 19.86
CA GLU A 100 -29.24 6.84 20.72
C GLU A 100 -29.24 6.49 22.22
N THR A 101 -29.49 5.22 22.59
CA THR A 101 -29.51 4.78 23.99
C THR A 101 -28.15 4.38 24.54
N LEU A 102 -27.13 4.18 23.69
CA LEU A 102 -25.79 3.73 24.08
C LEU A 102 -24.79 4.90 24.07
N ASP A 103 -23.98 4.99 25.13
CA ASP A 103 -22.87 5.96 25.19
C ASP A 103 -21.64 5.45 24.40
N THR A 104 -21.10 6.33 23.57
CA THR A 104 -19.99 5.95 22.65
C THR A 104 -18.72 5.57 23.38
N GLN A 105 -18.43 6.17 24.54
CA GLN A 105 -17.23 5.88 25.33
C GLN A 105 -17.37 4.62 26.19
N GLN A 106 -18.55 4.44 26.80
CA GLN A 106 -18.78 3.35 27.74
C GLN A 106 -19.17 2.05 27.05
N HIS A 107 -19.86 2.13 25.92
CA HIS A 107 -20.46 0.99 25.22
C HIS A 107 -19.91 0.82 23.80
N SER A 108 -18.61 1.13 23.56
CA SER A 108 -18.00 1.14 22.22
C SER A 108 -18.19 -0.17 21.47
N LEU A 109 -18.05 -1.33 22.12
CA LEU A 109 -18.23 -2.65 21.46
C LEU A 109 -19.69 -2.90 21.03
N GLY A 110 -20.67 -2.49 21.83
CA GLY A 110 -22.09 -2.60 21.48
C GLY A 110 -22.45 -1.76 20.25
N ILE A 111 -22.00 -0.51 20.23
CA ILE A 111 -22.20 0.40 19.08
C ILE A 111 -21.50 -0.14 17.84
N LEU A 112 -20.27 -0.69 17.99
CA LEU A 112 -19.55 -1.33 16.89
C LEU A 112 -20.38 -2.43 16.23
N ALA A 113 -20.93 -3.35 17.02
CA ALA A 113 -21.76 -4.45 16.51
C ALA A 113 -23.01 -3.94 15.78
N VAL A 114 -23.66 -2.90 16.31
CA VAL A 114 -24.83 -2.29 15.68
C VAL A 114 -24.48 -1.62 14.35
N LEU A 115 -23.35 -0.90 14.27
CA LEU A 115 -22.90 -0.26 13.03
C LEU A 115 -22.51 -1.30 11.96
N CYS A 116 -21.84 -2.39 12.33
CA CYS A 116 -21.53 -3.49 11.41
C CYS A 116 -22.82 -4.12 10.85
N ALA A 117 -23.81 -4.35 11.68
CA ALA A 117 -25.10 -4.87 11.24
C ALA A 117 -25.82 -3.89 10.27
N LYS A 118 -25.71 -2.58 10.50
CA LYS A 118 -26.26 -1.55 9.60
C LYS A 118 -25.56 -1.53 8.24
N PHE A 119 -24.24 -1.75 8.19
CA PHE A 119 -23.51 -1.82 6.92
C PHE A 119 -23.81 -3.10 6.15
N SER A 120 -24.05 -4.21 6.84
CA SER A 120 -24.41 -5.49 6.21
C SER A 120 -25.85 -5.53 5.66
N ALA A 121 -26.71 -4.60 6.07
CA ALA A 121 -28.08 -4.53 5.61
C ALA A 121 -28.24 -3.85 4.25
N PRO A 122 -29.16 -4.31 3.37
CA PRO A 122 -29.41 -3.69 2.07
C PRO A 122 -29.88 -2.24 2.23
N VAL A 123 -29.36 -1.35 1.37
CA VAL A 123 -29.48 0.10 1.52
C VAL A 123 -30.73 0.65 0.88
N SER A 124 -31.50 1.45 1.63
CA SER A 124 -32.44 2.44 1.08
C SER A 124 -31.75 3.80 0.95
N SER A 125 -31.96 4.49 -0.17
CA SER A 125 -31.22 5.69 -0.57
C SER A 125 -31.19 6.85 0.45
N ASN A 126 -32.17 6.95 1.33
CA ASN A 126 -32.25 8.03 2.32
C ASN A 126 -31.49 7.78 3.62
N SER A 127 -30.95 6.57 3.84
CA SER A 127 -30.22 6.21 5.07
C SER A 127 -28.68 6.28 4.93
N GLN A 128 -28.17 6.62 3.75
CA GLN A 128 -26.74 6.56 3.47
C GLN A 128 -25.92 7.64 4.19
N ASP A 129 -26.38 8.89 4.14
CA ASP A 129 -25.67 10.01 4.78
C ASP A 129 -25.68 9.88 6.32
N ASN A 130 -26.76 9.35 6.88
CA ASN A 130 -26.86 9.11 8.31
C ASN A 130 -25.88 8.01 8.79
N ARG A 131 -25.69 6.94 8.00
CA ARG A 131 -24.72 5.88 8.32
C ARG A 131 -23.28 6.43 8.37
N PHE A 132 -22.94 7.29 7.41
CA PHE A 132 -21.60 7.91 7.39
C PHE A 132 -21.38 8.78 8.62
N SER A 133 -22.33 9.67 8.95
CA SER A 133 -22.22 10.55 10.12
C SER A 133 -22.09 9.74 11.42
N GLN A 134 -22.95 8.74 11.63
CA GLN A 134 -22.89 7.88 12.82
C GLN A 134 -21.56 7.13 12.94
N THR A 135 -21.02 6.63 11.82
CA THR A 135 -19.73 5.95 11.82
C THR A 135 -18.57 6.92 12.07
N GLN A 136 -18.66 8.14 11.54
CA GLN A 136 -17.71 9.20 11.81
C GLN A 136 -17.66 9.55 13.29
N ASP A 137 -18.81 9.79 13.90
CA ASP A 137 -18.93 10.14 15.31
C ASP A 137 -18.43 8.99 16.20
N PHE A 138 -18.72 7.76 15.79
CA PHE A 138 -18.22 6.58 16.48
C PHE A 138 -16.70 6.46 16.41
N ILE A 139 -16.08 6.54 15.23
CA ILE A 139 -14.62 6.42 15.07
C ILE A 139 -13.89 7.51 15.84
N LEU A 140 -14.43 8.72 15.88
CA LEU A 140 -13.84 9.82 16.64
C LEU A 140 -14.01 9.65 18.16
N GLY A 141 -15.19 9.19 18.59
CA GLY A 141 -15.58 9.11 20.01
C GLY A 141 -15.27 7.80 20.73
N CYS A 142 -15.09 6.66 20.04
CA CYS A 142 -14.97 5.35 20.68
C CYS A 142 -13.72 5.20 21.57
N ASN A 143 -13.81 4.31 22.57
CA ASN A 143 -12.70 3.96 23.45
C ASN A 143 -11.80 2.91 22.77
N GLY A 144 -10.52 3.28 22.54
CA GLY A 144 -9.53 2.41 21.88
C GLY A 144 -9.24 1.13 22.67
N GLU A 145 -9.26 1.16 24.01
CA GLU A 145 -9.03 -0.04 24.83
C GLU A 145 -10.11 -1.09 24.61
N GLN A 146 -11.38 -0.68 24.57
CA GLN A 146 -12.48 -1.61 24.29
C GLN A 146 -12.40 -2.16 22.87
N ILE A 147 -12.10 -1.31 21.88
CA ILE A 147 -11.99 -1.70 20.47
C ILE A 147 -10.93 -2.80 20.25
N ARG A 148 -9.85 -2.79 21.01
CA ARG A 148 -8.79 -3.81 20.94
C ARG A 148 -9.24 -5.21 21.32
N PHE A 149 -10.41 -5.39 21.96
CA PHE A 149 -11.01 -6.71 22.21
C PHE A 149 -11.74 -7.29 21.00
N ALA A 150 -12.15 -6.44 20.03
CA ALA A 150 -12.79 -6.88 18.78
C ALA A 150 -12.15 -6.17 17.56
N PRO A 151 -10.83 -6.38 17.32
CA PRO A 151 -10.11 -5.69 16.27
C PRO A 151 -10.62 -6.05 14.87
N ASP A 152 -11.04 -7.30 14.65
CA ASP A 152 -11.57 -7.80 13.37
C ASP A 152 -12.85 -7.08 12.98
N THR A 153 -13.79 -7.01 13.92
CA THR A 153 -15.07 -6.34 13.70
C THR A 153 -14.89 -4.85 13.42
N PHE A 154 -13.94 -4.21 14.11
CA PHE A 154 -13.61 -2.81 13.87
C PHE A 154 -12.94 -2.60 12.51
N ALA A 155 -12.04 -3.49 12.11
CA ALA A 155 -11.43 -3.46 10.79
C ALA A 155 -12.49 -3.67 9.69
N GLU A 156 -13.43 -4.60 9.87
CA GLU A 156 -14.53 -4.85 8.93
C GLU A 156 -15.41 -3.61 8.76
N LEU A 157 -15.71 -2.89 9.85
CA LEU A 157 -16.43 -1.61 9.78
C LEU A 157 -15.65 -0.58 8.95
N CYS A 158 -14.32 -0.48 9.15
CA CYS A 158 -13.47 0.44 8.39
C CYS A 158 -13.39 0.05 6.91
N HIS A 159 -13.30 -1.24 6.59
CA HIS A 159 -13.32 -1.74 5.20
C HIS A 159 -14.65 -1.44 4.51
N SER A 160 -15.77 -1.62 5.22
CA SER A 160 -17.11 -1.30 4.72
C SER A 160 -17.27 0.21 4.48
N LEU A 161 -16.76 1.05 5.40
CA LEU A 161 -16.73 2.49 5.24
C LEU A 161 -15.88 2.91 4.03
N THR A 162 -14.73 2.29 3.85
CA THR A 162 -13.84 2.57 2.72
C THR A 162 -14.51 2.21 1.40
N SER A 163 -15.12 1.04 1.30
CA SER A 163 -15.87 0.60 0.13
C SER A 163 -17.00 1.57 -0.21
N TYR A 164 -17.76 2.00 0.80
CA TYR A 164 -18.81 2.99 0.64
C TYR A 164 -18.29 4.33 0.11
N LEU A 165 -17.18 4.85 0.66
CA LEU A 165 -16.59 6.12 0.22
C LEU A 165 -16.01 6.05 -1.21
N VAL A 166 -15.48 4.90 -1.61
CA VAL A 166 -15.01 4.65 -2.97
C VAL A 166 -16.18 4.65 -3.94
N GLU A 167 -17.29 3.97 -3.62
CA GLU A 167 -18.51 3.94 -4.43
C GLU A 167 -19.13 5.35 -4.59
N GLN A 168 -19.15 6.12 -3.51
CA GLN A 168 -19.63 7.51 -3.51
C GLN A 168 -18.64 8.50 -4.15
N ARG A 169 -17.44 8.07 -4.54
CA ARG A 169 -16.36 8.92 -5.09
C ARG A 169 -15.96 10.07 -4.17
N GLN A 170 -16.01 9.87 -2.86
CA GLN A 170 -15.67 10.87 -1.84
C GLN A 170 -14.51 10.40 -0.91
N PRO A 171 -13.36 9.98 -1.44
CA PRO A 171 -12.29 9.37 -0.67
C PRO A 171 -11.68 10.32 0.38
N LEU A 172 -11.70 11.63 0.15
CA LEU A 172 -11.13 12.62 1.09
C LEU A 172 -11.78 12.57 2.48
N LYS A 173 -13.08 12.27 2.55
CA LYS A 173 -13.80 12.24 3.84
C LYS A 173 -13.32 11.12 4.77
N GLY A 174 -12.78 10.03 4.23
CA GLY A 174 -12.34 8.87 5.00
C GLY A 174 -10.92 8.97 5.54
N ILE A 175 -10.05 9.80 4.97
CA ILE A 175 -8.61 9.80 5.28
C ILE A 175 -8.35 10.07 6.76
N VAL A 176 -8.90 11.17 7.30
CA VAL A 176 -8.72 11.53 8.71
C VAL A 176 -9.35 10.50 9.65
N LEU A 177 -10.49 9.92 9.25
CA LEU A 177 -11.18 8.90 10.04
C LEU A 177 -10.34 7.64 10.14
N LEU A 178 -9.79 7.15 9.04
CA LEU A 178 -8.93 5.97 9.03
C LEU A 178 -7.61 6.20 9.78
N GLN A 179 -7.01 7.39 9.72
CA GLN A 179 -5.85 7.71 10.55
C GLN A 179 -6.18 7.59 12.05
N LYS A 180 -7.34 8.11 12.48
CA LYS A 180 -7.81 7.97 13.86
C LYS A 180 -8.13 6.52 14.22
N ALA A 181 -8.76 5.78 13.31
CA ALA A 181 -9.03 4.36 13.50
C ALA A 181 -7.73 3.55 13.72
N ILE A 182 -6.72 3.77 12.89
CA ILE A 182 -5.40 3.14 13.02
C ILE A 182 -4.79 3.48 14.38
N SER A 183 -4.79 4.76 14.78
CA SER A 183 -4.20 5.19 16.06
C SER A 183 -4.89 4.56 17.28
N LYS A 184 -6.17 4.23 17.20
CA LYS A 184 -6.93 3.56 18.28
C LYS A 184 -6.68 2.05 18.33
N LEU A 185 -6.46 1.42 17.17
CA LEU A 185 -6.32 -0.02 17.06
C LEU A 185 -4.88 -0.48 17.34
N ARG A 186 -3.86 0.22 16.81
CA ARG A 186 -2.46 -0.18 16.98
C ARG A 186 -2.00 -0.06 18.42
N LEU A 187 -1.12 -0.97 18.84
CA LEU A 187 -0.48 -0.96 20.16
C LEU A 187 0.77 -0.07 20.17
N TYR A 188 1.51 -0.05 19.07
CA TYR A 188 2.72 0.76 18.86
C TYR A 188 2.79 1.23 17.40
N ASP A 189 3.59 2.26 17.15
CA ASP A 189 3.58 2.97 15.88
C ASP A 189 4.02 2.14 14.67
N SER A 190 4.94 1.19 14.88
CA SER A 190 5.44 0.29 13.82
C SER A 190 4.60 -0.97 13.60
N GLN A 191 3.39 -1.05 14.20
CA GLN A 191 2.47 -2.19 14.01
C GLN A 191 1.56 -1.97 12.80
N LEU A 192 1.58 -2.92 11.87
CA LEU A 192 0.70 -2.94 10.70
C LEU A 192 -0.67 -3.52 11.06
N THR A 193 -1.73 -2.79 10.73
CA THR A 193 -3.13 -3.28 10.77
C THR A 193 -3.70 -3.36 9.37
N SER A 194 -4.79 -4.10 9.15
CA SER A 194 -5.44 -4.18 7.83
C SER A 194 -5.96 -2.83 7.31
N ILE A 195 -6.31 -1.91 8.22
CA ILE A 195 -6.84 -0.57 7.89
C ILE A 195 -5.79 0.30 7.17
N HIS A 196 -4.49 0.04 7.34
CA HIS A 196 -3.44 0.78 6.64
C HIS A 196 -3.56 0.70 5.12
N SER A 197 -3.97 -0.46 4.59
CA SER A 197 -4.19 -0.63 3.15
C SER A 197 -5.30 0.28 2.63
N ASP A 198 -6.37 0.42 3.39
CA ASP A 198 -7.53 1.25 3.05
C ASP A 198 -7.18 2.73 3.06
N LEU A 199 -6.41 3.16 4.06
CA LEU A 199 -5.90 4.53 4.10
C LEU A 199 -5.05 4.84 2.88
N CYS A 200 -4.12 3.95 2.51
CA CYS A 200 -3.32 4.10 1.30
C CYS A 200 -4.19 4.16 0.03
N GLN A 201 -5.21 3.32 -0.06
CA GLN A 201 -6.16 3.32 -1.18
C GLN A 201 -6.90 4.66 -1.29
N LEU A 202 -7.47 5.16 -0.18
CA LEU A 202 -8.17 6.44 -0.19
C LEU A 202 -7.24 7.60 -0.53
N CYS A 203 -6.01 7.60 -0.01
CA CYS A 203 -5.00 8.62 -0.33
C CYS A 203 -4.61 8.63 -1.81
N LEU A 204 -4.50 7.45 -2.45
CA LEU A 204 -4.25 7.32 -3.89
C LEU A 204 -5.42 7.86 -4.71
N LEU A 205 -6.66 7.49 -4.37
CA LEU A 205 -7.86 7.95 -5.07
C LEU A 205 -8.08 9.45 -4.91
N ALA A 206 -7.81 9.97 -3.71
CA ALA A 206 -7.90 11.40 -3.39
C ALA A 206 -6.72 12.22 -3.93
N LYS A 207 -5.62 11.57 -4.35
CA LYS A 207 -4.34 12.19 -4.72
C LYS A 207 -3.76 13.06 -3.58
N CYS A 208 -4.02 12.69 -2.35
CA CYS A 208 -3.53 13.36 -1.14
C CYS A 208 -2.57 12.41 -0.41
N PHE A 209 -1.27 12.52 -0.70
CA PHE A 209 -0.29 11.52 -0.26
C PHE A 209 0.30 11.81 1.13
N LYS A 210 0.32 13.07 1.57
CA LYS A 210 0.94 13.47 2.85
C LYS A 210 0.46 12.66 4.06
N PRO A 211 -0.87 12.44 4.27
CA PRO A 211 -1.35 11.65 5.40
C PRO A 211 -0.92 10.18 5.38
N ALA A 212 -0.74 9.62 4.17
CA ALA A 212 -0.21 8.26 4.05
C ALA A 212 1.30 8.20 4.33
N LEU A 213 2.08 9.19 3.86
CA LEU A 213 3.53 9.25 4.08
C LEU A 213 3.89 9.25 5.57
N GLU A 214 3.14 9.97 6.41
CA GLU A 214 3.33 10.00 7.87
C GLU A 214 3.28 8.60 8.51
N ILE A 215 2.65 7.64 7.85
CA ILE A 215 2.50 6.26 8.34
C ILE A 215 3.42 5.29 7.59
N ILE A 216 3.54 5.41 6.27
CA ILE A 216 4.34 4.47 5.47
C ILE A 216 5.85 4.74 5.55
N ASP A 217 6.28 5.91 6.02
CA ASP A 217 7.70 6.20 6.30
C ASP A 217 8.20 5.48 7.56
N ILE A 218 7.30 5.00 8.42
CA ILE A 218 7.63 4.19 9.58
C ILE A 218 7.85 2.75 9.13
N ASP A 219 9.01 2.18 9.43
CA ASP A 219 9.30 0.78 9.12
C ASP A 219 8.45 -0.16 10.00
N ILE A 220 7.79 -1.11 9.37
CA ILE A 220 6.91 -2.06 10.05
C ILE A 220 7.75 -3.14 10.71
N THR A 221 7.65 -3.28 12.03
CA THR A 221 8.33 -4.30 12.82
C THR A 221 7.41 -5.44 13.25
N GLY A 222 6.11 -5.22 13.24
CA GLY A 222 5.14 -6.25 13.62
C GLY A 222 3.82 -6.11 12.88
N VAL A 223 3.13 -7.22 12.75
CA VAL A 223 1.78 -7.29 12.18
C VAL A 223 0.81 -7.56 13.32
N CYS A 224 -0.37 -6.95 13.28
CA CYS A 224 -1.40 -7.18 14.28
C CYS A 224 -1.87 -8.64 14.21
N GLN A 225 -1.34 -9.49 15.09
CA GLN A 225 -1.64 -10.93 15.14
C GLN A 225 -2.77 -11.26 16.12
N GLU A 226 -3.12 -10.34 17.01
CA GLU A 226 -4.16 -10.53 18.05
C GLU A 226 -5.58 -10.66 17.49
N ILE A 227 -5.67 -10.60 16.18
CA ILE A 227 -6.91 -10.76 15.41
C ILE A 227 -7.47 -12.19 15.50
N SER A 228 -6.75 -13.16 16.03
CA SER A 228 -7.20 -14.54 16.00
C SER A 228 -7.12 -15.24 17.36
N HIS A 229 -7.91 -14.80 18.34
CA HIS A 229 -8.22 -15.63 19.48
C HIS A 229 -9.43 -16.56 19.29
N ASN A 230 -10.12 -16.47 18.17
CA ASN A 230 -11.10 -17.44 17.77
C ASN A 230 -10.42 -18.57 17.00
N PRO A 231 -10.43 -19.83 17.47
CA PRO A 231 -9.88 -20.97 16.72
C PRO A 231 -10.55 -21.18 15.36
N ASN A 232 -11.68 -20.55 15.11
CA ASN A 232 -12.45 -20.54 13.85
C ASN A 232 -12.62 -19.14 13.26
N GLY A 233 -11.91 -18.11 13.79
CA GLY A 233 -11.99 -16.73 13.30
C GLY A 233 -11.12 -16.49 12.05
N PRO A 234 -11.39 -15.42 11.30
CA PRO A 234 -10.56 -15.05 10.17
C PRO A 234 -9.17 -14.68 10.68
N HIS A 235 -8.14 -15.37 10.15
CA HIS A 235 -6.76 -14.96 10.33
C HIS A 235 -6.53 -13.61 9.64
N PHE A 236 -5.49 -12.87 10.06
CA PHE A 236 -5.03 -11.69 9.32
C PHE A 236 -4.89 -12.06 7.85
N ASP A 237 -5.69 -11.42 7.01
CA ASP A 237 -5.72 -11.76 5.60
C ASP A 237 -4.46 -11.17 4.94
N ALA A 238 -3.60 -12.05 4.43
CA ALA A 238 -2.40 -11.67 3.69
C ALA A 238 -2.69 -10.69 2.53
N LYS A 239 -3.95 -10.64 2.05
CA LYS A 239 -4.42 -9.68 1.07
C LYS A 239 -4.16 -8.24 1.51
N TYR A 240 -4.48 -7.87 2.74
CA TYR A 240 -4.31 -6.50 3.24
C TYR A 240 -2.83 -6.14 3.42
N PHE A 241 -1.98 -7.11 3.79
CA PHE A 241 -0.54 -6.95 3.81
C PHE A 241 0.01 -6.65 2.40
N LEU A 242 -0.36 -7.45 1.42
CA LEU A 242 0.06 -7.25 0.03
C LEU A 242 -0.47 -5.92 -0.53
N LEU A 243 -1.71 -5.54 -0.23
CA LEU A 243 -2.30 -4.27 -0.66
C LEU A 243 -1.58 -3.06 -0.03
N TYR A 244 -1.20 -3.15 1.25
CA TYR A 244 -0.43 -2.08 1.90
C TYR A 244 0.89 -1.81 1.16
N TYR A 245 1.68 -2.84 0.90
CA TYR A 245 2.93 -2.68 0.17
C TYR A 245 2.74 -2.27 -1.29
N TYR A 246 1.71 -2.78 -1.94
CA TYR A 246 1.38 -2.38 -3.31
C TYR A 246 0.95 -0.91 -3.40
N TYR A 247 0.01 -0.48 -2.58
CA TYR A 247 -0.46 0.91 -2.57
C TYR A 247 0.60 1.89 -2.04
N GLY A 248 1.35 1.49 -1.02
CA GLY A 248 2.48 2.27 -0.52
C GLY A 248 3.56 2.49 -1.59
N GLY A 249 3.91 1.44 -2.34
CA GLY A 249 4.81 1.54 -3.49
C GLY A 249 4.28 2.50 -4.56
N MET A 250 2.97 2.50 -4.82
CA MET A 250 2.34 3.45 -5.76
C MET A 250 2.36 4.90 -5.24
N ILE A 251 2.21 5.10 -3.93
CA ILE A 251 2.34 6.43 -3.31
C ILE A 251 3.76 6.95 -3.45
N TYR A 252 4.77 6.13 -3.16
CA TYR A 252 6.18 6.52 -3.35
C TYR A 252 6.51 6.81 -4.81
N LEU A 253 5.95 6.07 -5.77
CA LEU A 253 6.06 6.41 -7.20
C LEU A 253 5.47 7.78 -7.52
N ALA A 254 4.32 8.12 -6.95
CA ALA A 254 3.67 9.41 -7.16
C ALA A 254 4.46 10.58 -6.56
N VAL A 255 5.23 10.32 -5.50
CA VAL A 255 6.11 11.30 -4.82
C VAL A 255 7.52 11.30 -5.44
N HIS A 256 7.80 10.42 -6.43
CA HIS A 256 9.11 10.24 -7.07
C HIS A 256 10.22 9.69 -6.15
N ASN A 257 9.88 9.05 -5.04
CA ASN A 257 10.83 8.29 -4.23
C ASN A 257 10.92 6.85 -4.78
N LEU A 258 11.75 6.66 -5.80
CA LEU A 258 11.82 5.39 -6.53
C LEU A 258 12.48 4.28 -5.70
N ASP A 259 13.43 4.61 -4.82
CA ASP A 259 14.13 3.63 -3.99
C ASP A 259 13.17 2.98 -2.98
N ARG A 260 12.38 3.78 -2.26
CA ARG A 260 11.35 3.26 -1.35
C ARG A 260 10.25 2.53 -2.11
N ALA A 261 9.86 3.01 -3.30
CA ALA A 261 8.89 2.32 -4.15
C ALA A 261 9.39 0.92 -4.55
N LEU A 262 10.65 0.80 -4.95
CA LEU A 262 11.27 -0.49 -5.30
C LEU A 262 11.24 -1.46 -4.11
N TYR A 263 11.64 -0.99 -2.93
CA TYR A 263 11.59 -1.78 -1.69
C TYR A 263 10.17 -2.28 -1.39
N PHE A 264 9.16 -1.42 -1.48
CA PHE A 264 7.77 -1.81 -1.22
C PHE A 264 7.28 -2.88 -2.20
N PHE A 265 7.57 -2.75 -3.48
CA PHE A 265 7.22 -3.79 -4.45
C PHE A 265 8.02 -5.07 -4.23
N GLU A 266 9.28 -4.98 -3.82
CA GLU A 266 10.11 -6.14 -3.49
C GLU A 266 9.51 -6.93 -2.32
N VAL A 267 9.10 -6.27 -1.23
CA VAL A 267 8.44 -6.92 -0.10
C VAL A 267 7.14 -7.61 -0.53
N ALA A 268 6.31 -6.94 -1.35
CA ALA A 268 5.08 -7.54 -1.87
C ALA A 268 5.34 -8.82 -2.70
N ILE A 269 6.43 -8.86 -3.47
CA ILE A 269 6.80 -10.01 -4.32
C ILE A 269 7.42 -11.14 -3.49
N THR A 270 8.22 -10.79 -2.48
CA THR A 270 8.97 -11.77 -1.68
C THR A 270 8.13 -12.41 -0.57
N THR A 271 6.93 -11.90 -0.34
CA THR A 271 5.99 -12.48 0.64
C THR A 271 5.76 -13.97 0.37
N PRO A 272 5.94 -14.86 1.36
CA PRO A 272 5.74 -16.28 1.19
C PRO A 272 4.31 -16.60 0.73
N SER A 273 4.17 -17.31 -0.38
CA SER A 273 2.87 -17.70 -0.94
C SER A 273 2.95 -19.05 -1.66
N HIS A 274 1.86 -19.80 -1.61
CA HIS A 274 1.72 -21.07 -2.34
C HIS A 274 1.03 -20.89 -3.69
N ALA A 275 0.32 -19.77 -3.89
CA ALA A 275 -0.43 -19.46 -5.11
C ALA A 275 -0.09 -18.07 -5.63
N VAL A 276 -0.29 -17.85 -6.93
CA VAL A 276 -0.12 -16.53 -7.54
C VAL A 276 -1.26 -15.62 -7.13
N SER A 277 -0.93 -14.52 -6.46
CA SER A 277 -1.86 -13.41 -6.23
C SER A 277 -1.77 -12.41 -7.38
N HIS A 278 -2.92 -11.88 -7.80
CA HIS A 278 -2.95 -10.79 -8.79
C HIS A 278 -2.18 -9.55 -8.30
N ILE A 279 -2.23 -9.27 -6.99
CA ILE A 279 -1.50 -8.15 -6.38
C ILE A 279 0.01 -8.33 -6.53
N MET A 280 0.52 -9.55 -6.30
CA MET A 280 1.94 -9.90 -6.51
C MET A 280 2.36 -9.75 -7.97
N LEU A 281 1.50 -10.16 -8.90
CA LEU A 281 1.75 -10.01 -10.33
C LEU A 281 1.85 -8.54 -10.74
N GLU A 282 0.92 -7.71 -10.30
CA GLU A 282 0.94 -6.27 -10.58
C GLU A 282 2.12 -5.57 -9.89
N SER A 283 2.48 -5.98 -8.66
CA SER A 283 3.69 -5.51 -7.99
C SER A 283 4.95 -5.85 -8.76
N TYR A 284 5.05 -7.06 -9.30
CA TYR A 284 6.20 -7.50 -10.10
C TYR A 284 6.35 -6.73 -11.41
N LYS A 285 5.26 -6.44 -12.10
CA LYS A 285 5.27 -5.59 -13.30
C LYS A 285 5.83 -4.20 -12.98
N LYS A 286 5.38 -3.58 -11.88
CA LYS A 286 5.88 -2.28 -11.43
C LYS A 286 7.33 -2.36 -10.92
N TYR A 287 7.70 -3.43 -10.23
CA TYR A 287 9.06 -3.70 -9.80
C TYR A 287 10.04 -3.70 -10.97
N ILE A 288 9.70 -4.36 -12.10
CA ILE A 288 10.52 -4.34 -13.31
C ILE A 288 10.69 -2.89 -13.81
N LEU A 289 9.59 -2.14 -13.95
CA LEU A 289 9.64 -0.77 -14.47
C LEU A 289 10.46 0.16 -13.58
N VAL A 290 10.28 0.08 -12.26
CA VAL A 290 11.03 0.91 -11.29
C VAL A 290 12.51 0.52 -11.29
N SER A 291 12.84 -0.79 -11.38
CA SER A 291 14.24 -1.25 -11.50
C SER A 291 14.92 -0.68 -12.75
N LEU A 292 14.20 -0.59 -13.89
CA LEU A 292 14.72 0.02 -15.10
C LEU A 292 14.94 1.53 -14.95
N LEU A 293 14.04 2.23 -14.24
CA LEU A 293 14.15 3.66 -13.98
C LEU A 293 15.36 3.98 -13.08
N LEU A 294 15.61 3.18 -12.03
CA LEU A 294 16.71 3.38 -11.07
C LEU A 294 18.05 2.87 -11.58
N HIS A 295 18.08 1.60 -11.93
CA HIS A 295 19.34 0.88 -12.17
C HIS A 295 19.63 0.65 -13.66
N GLY A 296 18.66 0.90 -14.53
CA GLY A 296 18.79 0.61 -15.97
C GLY A 296 18.86 -0.88 -16.31
N LYS A 297 18.54 -1.75 -15.36
CA LYS A 297 18.45 -3.22 -15.51
C LYS A 297 17.45 -3.76 -14.49
N ILE A 298 16.90 -4.92 -14.73
CA ILE A 298 16.06 -5.60 -13.73
C ILE A 298 16.95 -5.98 -12.55
N GLN A 299 16.56 -5.53 -11.36
CA GLN A 299 17.17 -5.96 -10.11
C GLN A 299 16.87 -7.43 -9.88
N ALA A 300 17.84 -8.20 -9.44
CA ALA A 300 17.63 -9.61 -9.13
C ALA A 300 16.71 -9.76 -7.92
N VAL A 301 15.66 -10.56 -8.07
CA VAL A 301 14.77 -10.88 -6.94
C VAL A 301 15.58 -11.65 -5.87
N PRO A 302 15.43 -11.31 -4.58
CA PRO A 302 16.17 -11.98 -3.51
C PRO A 302 16.00 -13.51 -3.51
N LYS A 303 17.05 -14.22 -3.10
CA LYS A 303 17.07 -15.70 -3.11
C LYS A 303 16.04 -16.35 -2.19
N TYR A 304 15.57 -15.63 -1.17
CA TYR A 304 14.53 -16.09 -0.24
C TYR A 304 13.11 -15.99 -0.79
N ALA A 305 12.92 -15.34 -1.96
CA ALA A 305 11.61 -15.23 -2.57
C ALA A 305 11.04 -16.61 -2.96
N SER A 306 9.73 -16.73 -2.88
CA SER A 306 9.02 -17.98 -3.25
C SER A 306 9.30 -18.38 -4.70
N GLN A 307 9.41 -19.68 -4.95
CA GLN A 307 9.53 -20.24 -6.31
C GLN A 307 8.34 -19.88 -7.21
N VAL A 308 7.21 -19.49 -6.63
CA VAL A 308 6.03 -19.00 -7.35
C VAL A 308 6.38 -17.82 -8.25
N VAL A 309 7.27 -16.93 -7.82
CA VAL A 309 7.70 -15.75 -8.59
C VAL A 309 8.39 -16.16 -9.89
N THR A 310 9.38 -17.05 -9.80
CA THR A 310 10.17 -17.46 -10.96
C THR A 310 9.39 -18.38 -11.89
N ARG A 311 8.54 -19.26 -11.33
CA ARG A 311 7.84 -20.32 -12.07
C ARG A 311 6.56 -19.82 -12.77
N PHE A 312 5.81 -18.90 -12.14
CA PHE A 312 4.50 -18.48 -12.62
C PHE A 312 4.42 -16.98 -12.93
N ILE A 313 4.95 -16.10 -12.06
CA ILE A 313 4.81 -14.65 -12.25
C ILE A 313 5.68 -14.15 -13.39
N LYS A 314 6.92 -14.65 -13.50
CA LYS A 314 7.85 -14.26 -14.57
C LYS A 314 7.29 -14.51 -15.98
N PRO A 315 6.76 -15.70 -16.32
CA PRO A 315 6.15 -15.94 -17.65
C PRO A 315 4.95 -15.06 -17.94
N LEU A 316 4.12 -14.75 -16.92
CA LEU A 316 2.95 -13.87 -17.07
C LEU A 316 3.32 -12.40 -17.30
N SER A 317 4.58 -12.03 -17.04
CA SER A 317 5.09 -10.67 -17.20
C SER A 317 6.02 -10.51 -18.42
N GLN A 318 5.89 -11.41 -19.43
CA GLN A 318 6.77 -11.43 -20.61
C GLN A 318 6.88 -10.08 -21.33
N PRO A 319 5.82 -9.29 -21.57
CA PRO A 319 5.93 -7.98 -22.21
C PRO A 319 6.89 -7.01 -21.49
N TYR A 320 6.96 -7.09 -20.15
CA TYR A 320 7.84 -6.26 -19.34
C TYR A 320 9.30 -6.73 -19.40
N HIS A 321 9.51 -8.04 -19.54
CA HIS A 321 10.85 -8.60 -19.77
C HIS A 321 11.37 -8.26 -21.18
N ASP A 322 10.51 -8.30 -22.20
CA ASP A 322 10.87 -7.89 -23.55
C ASP A 322 11.27 -6.40 -23.58
N LEU A 323 10.51 -5.55 -22.87
CA LEU A 323 10.84 -4.14 -22.68
C LEU A 323 12.20 -3.96 -22.00
N ALA A 324 12.47 -4.73 -20.96
CA ALA A 324 13.75 -4.66 -20.24
C ALA A 324 14.93 -5.09 -21.09
N ASN A 325 14.78 -6.15 -21.90
CA ASN A 325 15.82 -6.60 -22.81
C ASN A 325 16.10 -5.53 -23.89
N ALA A 326 15.04 -4.95 -24.47
CA ALA A 326 15.20 -3.84 -25.42
C ALA A 326 15.84 -2.57 -24.76
N PHE A 327 15.57 -2.32 -23.49
CA PHE A 327 16.20 -1.23 -22.75
C PHE A 327 17.70 -1.49 -22.53
N VAL A 328 18.09 -2.72 -22.19
CA VAL A 328 19.49 -3.10 -21.96
C VAL A 328 20.31 -3.07 -23.27
N SER A 329 19.72 -3.37 -24.45
CA SER A 329 20.39 -3.24 -25.75
C SER A 329 20.74 -1.79 -26.10
N ASN A 330 20.17 -0.80 -25.37
CA ASN A 330 20.33 0.65 -25.59
C ASN A 330 19.88 1.10 -26.99
N ASN A 331 19.12 0.29 -27.73
CA ASN A 331 18.61 0.60 -29.04
C ASN A 331 17.19 1.17 -28.94
N THR A 332 17.05 2.46 -29.26
CA THR A 332 15.77 3.17 -29.19
C THR A 332 14.76 2.65 -30.22
N ALA A 333 15.20 2.19 -31.39
CA ALA A 333 14.32 1.62 -32.41
C ALA A 333 13.69 0.29 -31.95
N GLU A 334 14.49 -0.60 -31.35
CA GLU A 334 13.99 -1.84 -30.76
C GLU A 334 13.00 -1.58 -29.62
N LEU A 335 13.33 -0.62 -28.73
CA LEU A 335 12.44 -0.24 -27.65
C LEU A 335 11.08 0.24 -28.18
N ASN A 336 11.07 1.12 -29.19
CA ASN A 336 9.85 1.62 -29.81
C ASN A 336 9.04 0.50 -30.50
N THR A 337 9.71 -0.47 -31.10
CA THR A 337 9.04 -1.66 -31.70
C THR A 337 8.34 -2.49 -30.63
N VAL A 338 9.01 -2.75 -29.49
CA VAL A 338 8.42 -3.48 -28.35
C VAL A 338 7.28 -2.68 -27.70
N LEU A 339 7.42 -1.36 -27.59
CA LEU A 339 6.37 -0.48 -27.07
C LEU A 339 5.09 -0.57 -27.92
N ASN A 340 5.24 -0.51 -29.24
CA ASN A 340 4.11 -0.60 -30.16
C ASN A 340 3.47 -1.99 -30.13
N LYS A 341 4.30 -3.06 -30.10
CA LYS A 341 3.85 -4.45 -30.05
C LYS A 341 3.00 -4.77 -28.80
N HIS A 342 3.40 -4.24 -27.66
CA HIS A 342 2.75 -4.55 -26.37
C HIS A 342 1.93 -3.39 -25.79
N SER A 343 1.62 -2.36 -26.59
CA SER A 343 0.91 -1.15 -26.13
C SER A 343 -0.45 -1.45 -25.49
N GLU A 344 -1.19 -2.43 -26.03
CA GLU A 344 -2.48 -2.86 -25.47
C GLU A 344 -2.32 -3.48 -24.08
N ALA A 345 -1.29 -4.32 -23.88
CA ALA A 345 -1.01 -4.93 -22.58
C ALA A 345 -0.65 -3.85 -21.53
N PHE A 346 0.20 -2.89 -21.89
CA PHE A 346 0.59 -1.79 -20.98
C PHE A 346 -0.57 -0.86 -20.67
N THR A 347 -1.49 -0.66 -21.62
CA THR A 347 -2.69 0.16 -21.42
C THR A 347 -3.69 -0.53 -20.51
N ARG A 348 -3.94 -1.84 -20.73
CA ARG A 348 -4.81 -2.66 -19.90
C ARG A 348 -4.31 -2.72 -18.45
N ASP A 349 -3.00 -2.87 -18.25
CA ASP A 349 -2.36 -2.92 -16.94
C ASP A 349 -2.19 -1.52 -16.31
N HIS A 350 -2.65 -0.45 -16.96
CA HIS A 350 -2.50 0.95 -16.54
C HIS A 350 -1.04 1.40 -16.28
N ASN A 351 -0.07 0.76 -16.90
CA ASN A 351 1.36 1.03 -16.72
C ASN A 351 1.97 1.86 -17.86
N LEU A 352 1.19 2.29 -18.86
CA LEU A 352 1.68 3.01 -20.03
C LEU A 352 2.45 4.29 -19.67
N GLY A 353 2.04 5.00 -18.60
CA GLY A 353 2.73 6.20 -18.13
C GLY A 353 4.15 5.91 -17.63
N LEU A 354 4.34 4.85 -16.83
CA LEU A 354 5.66 4.41 -16.37
C LEU A 354 6.53 3.90 -17.53
N VAL A 355 5.94 3.19 -18.48
CA VAL A 355 6.63 2.70 -19.67
C VAL A 355 7.17 3.86 -20.54
N LYS A 356 6.39 4.94 -20.70
CA LYS A 356 6.86 6.17 -21.36
C LYS A 356 8.01 6.84 -20.59
N GLN A 357 7.98 6.83 -19.26
CA GLN A 357 9.11 7.31 -18.43
C GLN A 357 10.36 6.47 -18.66
N VAL A 358 10.24 5.13 -18.73
CA VAL A 358 11.37 4.25 -19.06
C VAL A 358 11.98 4.61 -20.42
N SER A 359 11.15 4.87 -21.44
CA SER A 359 11.66 5.34 -22.75
C SER A 359 12.41 6.66 -22.63
N SER A 360 11.89 7.64 -21.88
CA SER A 360 12.57 8.92 -21.64
C SER A 360 13.91 8.73 -20.92
N VAL A 361 13.96 7.81 -19.94
CA VAL A 361 15.22 7.50 -19.23
C VAL A 361 16.24 6.86 -20.15
N LEU A 362 15.84 6.06 -21.14
CA LEU A 362 16.76 5.51 -22.13
C LEU A 362 17.44 6.60 -22.95
N TYR A 363 16.67 7.60 -23.42
CA TYR A 363 17.24 8.75 -24.13
C TYR A 363 18.25 9.50 -23.25
N LYS A 364 17.90 9.77 -21.99
CA LYS A 364 18.82 10.41 -21.03
C LYS A 364 20.09 9.61 -20.81
N LYS A 365 19.98 8.29 -20.63
CA LYS A 365 21.12 7.37 -20.47
C LYS A 365 22.03 7.39 -21.72
N ASN A 366 21.46 7.40 -22.91
CA ASN A 366 22.23 7.50 -24.15
C ASN A 366 22.94 8.85 -24.25
N ILE A 367 22.31 9.98 -23.90
CA ILE A 367 22.96 11.29 -23.83
C ILE A 367 24.10 11.26 -22.80
N GLN A 368 23.91 10.72 -21.60
CA GLN A 368 24.98 10.58 -20.60
C GLN A 368 26.17 9.75 -21.10
N ARG A 369 25.95 8.77 -21.96
CA ARG A 369 27.06 8.03 -22.59
C ARG A 369 27.85 8.90 -23.57
N LEU A 370 27.17 9.79 -24.30
CA LEU A 370 27.83 10.74 -25.19
C LEU A 370 28.70 11.74 -24.43
N THR A 371 28.29 12.20 -23.25
CA THR A 371 29.13 13.12 -22.44
C THR A 371 30.43 12.50 -22.00
N LYS A 372 30.52 11.17 -21.88
CA LYS A 372 31.75 10.46 -21.52
C LYS A 372 32.72 10.28 -22.69
N THR A 373 32.23 10.43 -23.93
CA THR A 373 32.98 10.14 -25.13
C THR A 373 33.37 11.39 -25.91
N PHE A 374 32.57 12.43 -25.83
CA PHE A 374 32.71 13.64 -26.61
C PHE A 374 32.74 14.88 -25.72
N LEU A 375 33.67 15.82 -26.03
CA LEU A 375 33.69 17.13 -25.38
C LEU A 375 32.70 18.10 -26.03
N THR A 376 32.55 18.00 -27.35
CA THR A 376 31.67 18.84 -28.13
C THR A 376 30.91 18.02 -29.16
N LEU A 377 29.62 18.28 -29.34
CA LEU A 377 28.78 17.68 -30.38
C LEU A 377 27.78 18.71 -30.91
N SER A 378 27.39 18.55 -32.18
CA SER A 378 26.23 19.30 -32.71
C SER A 378 24.91 18.71 -32.17
N LEU A 379 23.87 19.54 -32.02
CA LEU A 379 22.56 19.08 -31.62
C LEU A 379 21.96 18.07 -32.63
N SER A 380 22.29 18.21 -33.91
CA SER A 380 21.91 17.27 -34.97
C SER A 380 22.58 15.89 -34.81
N ASP A 381 23.88 15.87 -34.43
CA ASP A 381 24.59 14.62 -34.18
C ASP A 381 24.08 13.93 -32.92
N VAL A 382 23.77 14.72 -31.86
CA VAL A 382 23.13 14.14 -30.64
C VAL A 382 21.79 13.52 -31.01
N ALA A 383 20.92 14.22 -31.73
CA ALA A 383 19.62 13.69 -32.14
C ALA A 383 19.76 12.40 -32.95
N SER A 384 20.64 12.37 -33.92
CA SER A 384 20.90 11.18 -34.75
C SER A 384 21.41 10.00 -33.97
N ARG A 385 22.40 10.20 -33.05
CA ARG A 385 23.02 9.11 -32.27
C ARG A 385 22.11 8.56 -31.19
N VAL A 386 21.25 9.42 -30.63
CA VAL A 386 20.28 9.01 -29.58
C VAL A 386 18.98 8.47 -30.19
N GLY A 387 18.74 8.74 -31.48
CA GLY A 387 17.51 8.32 -32.18
C GLY A 387 16.31 9.21 -31.86
N LEU A 388 16.55 10.52 -31.69
CA LEU A 388 15.51 11.53 -31.52
C LEU A 388 15.06 12.06 -32.88
N SER A 389 13.81 12.55 -32.96
CA SER A 389 13.20 12.99 -34.21
C SER A 389 13.72 14.33 -34.71
N SER A 390 14.22 15.20 -33.81
CA SER A 390 14.68 16.54 -34.17
C SER A 390 15.78 17.07 -33.23
N PRO A 391 16.63 18.01 -33.73
CA PRO A 391 17.62 18.69 -32.88
C PRO A 391 16.98 19.49 -31.73
N ALA A 392 15.79 20.06 -31.93
CA ALA A 392 15.05 20.77 -30.90
C ALA A 392 14.59 19.85 -29.76
N GLU A 393 14.31 18.60 -30.05
CA GLU A 393 13.98 17.57 -29.02
C GLU A 393 15.23 17.20 -28.24
N ALA A 394 16.38 17.06 -28.89
CA ALA A 394 17.66 16.83 -28.24
C ALA A 394 18.03 17.99 -27.29
N GLU A 395 17.88 19.25 -27.75
CA GLU A 395 18.08 20.44 -26.94
C GLU A 395 17.21 20.41 -25.67
N ARG A 396 15.92 20.09 -25.81
CA ARG A 396 14.98 20.02 -24.69
C ARG A 396 15.38 18.96 -23.65
N HIS A 397 15.81 17.78 -24.12
CA HIS A 397 16.32 16.74 -23.21
C HIS A 397 17.60 17.17 -22.51
N ILE A 398 18.53 17.78 -23.21
CA ILE A 398 19.79 18.27 -22.64
C ILE A 398 19.52 19.37 -21.60
N LEU A 399 18.66 20.36 -21.92
CA LEU A 399 18.27 21.41 -20.97
C LEU A 399 17.68 20.84 -19.69
N HIS A 400 16.74 19.91 -19.82
CA HIS A 400 16.13 19.25 -18.67
C HIS A 400 17.16 18.45 -17.84
N MET A 401 18.16 17.84 -18.48
CA MET A 401 19.23 17.13 -17.76
C MET A 401 20.19 18.10 -17.06
N ILE A 402 20.44 19.28 -17.63
CA ILE A 402 21.25 20.35 -17.00
C ILE A 402 20.50 20.90 -15.78
N GLU A 403 19.22 21.21 -15.91
CA GLU A 403 18.35 21.69 -14.81
C GLU A 403 18.35 20.73 -13.62
N ASN A 404 18.32 19.42 -13.89
CA ASN A 404 18.34 18.37 -12.87
C ASN A 404 19.76 17.97 -12.44
N LYS A 405 20.80 18.72 -12.83
CA LYS A 405 22.21 18.44 -12.51
C LYS A 405 22.69 17.02 -12.91
N GLN A 406 22.04 16.40 -13.91
CA GLN A 406 22.37 15.06 -14.40
C GLN A 406 23.58 15.10 -15.37
N ILE A 407 23.79 16.22 -16.03
CA ILE A 407 24.92 16.53 -16.88
C ILE A 407 25.31 18.01 -16.73
N PHE A 408 26.56 18.31 -16.98
CA PHE A 408 27.11 19.67 -17.01
C PHE A 408 27.47 19.99 -18.46
N ALA A 409 26.73 20.90 -19.07
CA ALA A 409 26.92 21.28 -20.46
C ALA A 409 26.51 22.73 -20.71
N THR A 410 27.09 23.34 -21.76
CA THR A 410 26.69 24.65 -22.28
C THR A 410 26.21 24.49 -23.71
N ILE A 411 25.08 25.09 -24.04
CA ILE A 411 24.51 25.07 -25.41
C ILE A 411 24.82 26.39 -26.07
N ASN A 412 25.47 26.34 -27.24
CA ASN A 412 25.61 27.50 -28.14
C ASN A 412 24.57 27.38 -29.24
N GLN A 413 23.47 28.12 -29.09
CA GLN A 413 22.36 28.08 -30.04
C GLN A 413 22.72 28.61 -31.43
N LYS A 414 23.67 29.58 -31.53
CA LYS A 414 24.08 30.14 -32.84
C LYS A 414 24.70 29.08 -33.74
N ASP A 415 25.55 28.25 -33.17
CA ASP A 415 26.28 27.22 -33.90
C ASP A 415 25.61 25.84 -33.82
N GLY A 416 24.50 25.72 -33.01
CA GLY A 416 23.83 24.46 -32.75
C GLY A 416 24.72 23.43 -32.06
N MET A 417 25.71 23.88 -31.27
CA MET A 417 26.72 23.04 -30.63
C MET A 417 26.49 22.93 -29.13
N VAL A 418 26.78 21.75 -28.58
CA VAL A 418 26.77 21.47 -27.13
C VAL A 418 28.21 21.17 -26.70
N VAL A 419 28.67 21.84 -25.65
CA VAL A 419 29.96 21.60 -24.99
C VAL A 419 29.67 20.94 -23.65
N PHE A 420 30.15 19.71 -23.49
CA PHE A 420 30.05 18.96 -22.25
C PHE A 420 31.20 19.32 -21.31
N ARG A 421 30.92 19.39 -20.03
CA ARG A 421 31.91 19.70 -18.97
C ARG A 421 31.80 18.65 -17.87
N ASP A 422 32.86 18.48 -17.11
CA ASP A 422 32.86 17.69 -15.89
C ASP A 422 32.14 18.45 -14.76
N GLU A 423 31.64 17.72 -13.79
CA GLU A 423 31.00 18.27 -12.60
C GLU A 423 32.08 19.00 -11.75
N PRO A 424 31.92 20.33 -11.52
CA PRO A 424 32.94 21.10 -10.79
C PRO A 424 33.05 20.71 -9.32
N ASP A 425 31.95 20.32 -8.71
CA ASP A 425 31.84 20.08 -7.25
C ASP A 425 31.70 18.58 -6.90
N LYS A 426 32.12 17.69 -7.79
CA LYS A 426 31.92 16.24 -7.66
C LYS A 426 32.40 15.63 -6.34
N TYR A 427 33.45 16.20 -5.75
CA TYR A 427 34.06 15.67 -4.52
C TYR A 427 34.15 16.68 -3.38
N SER A 428 33.84 17.95 -3.61
CA SER A 428 34.03 19.04 -2.64
C SER A 428 32.74 19.84 -2.33
N GLY A 429 31.63 19.50 -2.96
CA GLY A 429 30.37 20.20 -2.75
C GLY A 429 29.70 19.89 -1.39
N PRO A 430 28.92 20.83 -0.82
CA PRO A 430 28.21 20.63 0.44
C PRO A 430 27.22 19.47 0.38
N GLU A 431 26.66 19.15 -0.79
CA GLU A 431 25.75 18.02 -0.99
C GLU A 431 26.47 16.67 -0.81
N VAL A 432 27.73 16.58 -1.18
CA VAL A 432 28.58 15.38 -0.98
C VAL A 432 28.83 15.15 0.50
N LEU A 433 29.16 16.22 1.24
CA LEU A 433 29.37 16.15 2.69
C LEU A 433 28.08 15.67 3.40
N LYS A 434 26.93 16.25 3.04
CA LYS A 434 25.65 15.86 3.59
C LYS A 434 25.29 14.40 3.27
N GLY A 435 25.51 13.97 2.03
CA GLY A 435 25.31 12.57 1.63
C GLY A 435 26.19 11.59 2.40
N LEU A 436 27.45 11.95 2.67
CA LEU A 436 28.35 11.16 3.50
C LEU A 436 27.91 11.11 4.95
N GLU A 437 27.43 12.23 5.51
CA GLU A 437 26.88 12.28 6.86
C GLU A 437 25.62 11.40 7.00
N GLU A 438 24.71 11.46 6.04
CA GLU A 438 23.51 10.60 6.00
C GLU A 438 23.90 9.12 5.93
N GLN A 439 24.85 8.74 5.08
CA GLN A 439 25.33 7.36 4.99
C GLN A 439 26.04 6.89 6.26
N LEU A 440 26.86 7.76 6.89
CA LEU A 440 27.51 7.45 8.15
C LEU A 440 26.47 7.21 9.27
N THR A 441 25.47 8.08 9.35
CA THR A 441 24.38 7.94 10.32
C THR A 441 23.62 6.64 10.13
N LEU A 442 23.30 6.28 8.88
CA LEU A 442 22.64 5.02 8.55
C LEU A 442 23.50 3.82 8.97
N CYS A 443 24.82 3.84 8.70
CA CYS A 443 25.71 2.77 9.12
C CYS A 443 25.78 2.63 10.65
N MET A 444 25.81 3.74 11.39
CA MET A 444 25.80 3.72 12.86
C MET A 444 24.48 3.17 13.42
N GLU A 445 23.38 3.45 12.74
CA GLU A 445 22.05 2.97 13.15
C GLU A 445 21.88 1.46 12.88
N LEU A 446 22.38 1.00 11.73
CA LEU A 446 22.44 -0.42 11.40
C LEU A 446 23.32 -1.20 12.36
N ASP A 447 24.48 -0.66 12.75
CA ASP A 447 25.38 -1.29 13.75
C ASP A 447 24.68 -1.47 15.09
N LYS A 448 23.97 -0.43 15.57
CA LYS A 448 23.16 -0.53 16.81
C LYS A 448 22.04 -1.58 16.70
N GLN A 449 21.36 -1.66 15.55
CA GLN A 449 20.32 -2.67 15.34
C GLN A 449 20.89 -4.07 15.33
N ILE A 450 22.04 -4.29 14.69
CA ILE A 450 22.73 -5.59 14.67
C ILE A 450 23.15 -6.00 16.08
N LEU A 451 23.72 -5.08 16.87
CA LEU A 451 24.08 -5.35 18.27
C LEU A 451 22.84 -5.74 19.10
N ALA A 452 21.74 -4.99 18.97
CA ALA A 452 20.50 -5.32 19.68
C ALA A 452 19.94 -6.68 19.28
N MET A 453 19.98 -7.03 17.98
CA MET A 453 19.56 -8.35 17.49
C MET A 453 20.47 -9.46 18.01
N ASP A 454 21.79 -9.24 18.07
CA ASP A 454 22.74 -10.20 18.61
C ASP A 454 22.51 -10.45 20.10
N GLU A 455 22.30 -9.39 20.89
CA GLU A 455 21.94 -9.49 22.31
C GLU A 455 20.63 -10.28 22.51
N GLU A 456 19.59 -9.99 21.71
CA GLU A 456 18.30 -10.72 21.77
C GLU A 456 18.47 -12.21 21.45
N ILE A 457 19.28 -12.54 20.44
CA ILE A 457 19.56 -13.94 20.06
C ILE A 457 20.33 -14.65 21.18
N GLN A 458 21.36 -13.99 21.75
CA GLN A 458 22.20 -14.59 22.80
C GLN A 458 21.42 -14.91 24.09
N VAL A 459 20.40 -14.11 24.41
CA VAL A 459 19.51 -14.30 25.57
C VAL A 459 18.38 -15.29 25.27
N ASN A 460 18.12 -15.63 24.01
CA ASN A 460 17.04 -16.52 23.62
C ASN A 460 17.23 -17.92 24.20
N PRO A 461 16.28 -18.46 25.03
CA PRO A 461 16.41 -19.76 25.69
C PRO A 461 16.64 -20.93 24.73
N GLN A 462 16.08 -20.86 23.50
CA GLN A 462 16.27 -21.90 22.49
C GLN A 462 17.68 -21.88 21.92
N TYR A 463 18.26 -20.70 21.73
CA TYR A 463 19.62 -20.54 21.25
C TYR A 463 20.62 -21.01 22.33
N VAL A 464 20.40 -20.59 23.57
CA VAL A 464 21.22 -21.00 24.72
C VAL A 464 21.22 -22.54 24.89
N LYS A 465 20.06 -23.19 24.81
CA LYS A 465 19.96 -24.66 24.85
C LYS A 465 20.74 -25.32 23.71
N LYS A 466 20.65 -24.82 22.50
CA LYS A 466 21.41 -25.35 21.36
C LYS A 466 22.91 -25.12 21.48
N SER A 467 23.33 -23.93 21.92
CA SER A 467 24.77 -23.58 22.04
C SER A 467 25.46 -24.30 23.18
N THR A 468 24.75 -24.60 24.26
CA THR A 468 25.28 -25.34 25.42
C THR A 468 25.25 -26.86 25.25
N GLY A 469 24.76 -27.36 24.12
CA GLY A 469 24.71 -28.81 23.85
C GLY A 469 23.70 -29.58 24.68
N LEU A 470 22.83 -28.89 25.43
CA LEU A 470 21.69 -29.48 26.12
C LEU A 470 20.60 -29.82 25.08
N GLN A 471 20.84 -30.86 24.29
CA GLN A 471 19.78 -31.51 23.55
C GLN A 471 18.91 -32.24 24.59
N ASP A 472 17.65 -31.81 24.72
CA ASP A 472 16.65 -32.66 25.37
C ASP A 472 16.65 -33.98 24.60
N GLU A 473 17.11 -35.07 25.22
CA GLU A 473 16.88 -36.44 24.79
C GLU A 473 15.36 -36.63 24.85
N GLU A 474 14.67 -36.34 23.77
CA GLU A 474 13.31 -36.82 23.53
C GLU A 474 13.43 -38.35 23.55
N GLN A 475 12.94 -38.96 24.61
CA GLN A 475 12.82 -40.39 24.76
C GLN A 475 12.14 -40.97 23.50
N PRO A 476 12.76 -41.97 22.85
CA PRO A 476 12.10 -42.66 21.76
C PRO A 476 10.86 -43.35 22.32
N SER A 477 9.70 -42.92 21.85
CA SER A 477 8.41 -43.59 22.12
C SER A 477 8.55 -45.04 21.71
N LYS A 478 8.54 -45.96 22.71
CA LYS A 478 8.49 -47.41 22.53
C LYS A 478 7.24 -47.76 21.73
N SER A 479 7.40 -47.96 20.44
CA SER A 479 6.41 -48.64 19.61
C SER A 479 6.32 -50.10 20.08
N THR A 480 5.31 -50.39 20.87
CA THR A 480 4.95 -51.74 21.25
C THR A 480 4.24 -52.36 20.07
N TYR A 481 4.97 -53.08 19.21
CA TYR A 481 4.39 -54.11 18.40
C TYR A 481 4.11 -55.31 19.29
N ALA A 482 2.84 -55.58 19.59
CA ALA A 482 2.35 -56.84 20.07
C ALA A 482 1.64 -57.57 18.92
N MET A 483 1.98 -58.81 18.79
CA MET A 483 1.54 -59.83 17.84
C MET A 483 0.06 -59.78 17.44
#